data_522e72d500ab28bc84e3629786d12fd2
#
_entry.id   522e72d500ab28bc84e3629786d12fd2
#
_cell.length_a   1.000
_cell.length_b   1.000
_cell.length_c   1.000
_cell.angle_alpha   90.00
_cell.angle_beta   90.00
_cell.angle_gamma   90.00
#
_symmetry.space_group_name_H-M   'P 1'
#
loop_
_entity.id
_entity.type
_entity.pdbx_description
1 polymer ?
#
loop_
_entity_poly.entity_id
_entity_poly.type
_entity_poly.pdbx_seq_one_letter_code
_entity_poly.pdbx_strand_id
1 'polypeptide(L)'
;MRILADENIPVVDAFFADQGSIRRLPGRAIDRAALAEVDVLLVRSVTEVSRAALAGSPVRFVGTCTIGTDHLDLDYFAEAGIAWSSAPGCNARGVVDYVLGCLLAMAELRGADLAERTYGVVGAGQVGGRLVEVLRGLGWKVLVCDPPRQAREPDGEFVSLERLLAEADVISLHTPLNRDGEHPTRHLLDEPRLAALRPGTWLVNASRGAVVDNQALGPRGGGGGGRGGGGGGGGGAPPPPPPPPPPPPAGAPPPDLEVALDVWEGEPQADPELAAHCLIATPHIAGYSLEGKLRGTAQIYQAYCAWRGIAERVSLQDVLPETWLAGLQLNPGCDPAWALATLCRAVYDPRSDDAAFRRSLTGDSATRRAAFDALRKHYPPRREITGLRVATGGRVELQRVVRALGAQLV
;
A
#
# COMPACT_ATOMS: atom_id res chain seq x y z
N MET A 1 -1.26 5.71 -34.39
CA MET A 1 -2.32 5.89 -33.40
C MET A 1 -2.20 7.24 -32.72
N ARG A 2 -3.30 7.82 -32.24
CA ARG A 2 -3.30 9.06 -31.43
C ARG A 2 -3.45 8.64 -29.98
N ILE A 3 -2.40 8.85 -29.21
CA ILE A 3 -2.29 8.41 -27.82
C ILE A 3 -2.44 9.64 -26.93
N LEU A 4 -3.35 9.60 -25.96
CA LEU A 4 -3.44 10.59 -24.88
C LEU A 4 -2.97 9.95 -23.58
N ALA A 5 -2.01 10.58 -22.90
CA ALA A 5 -1.48 10.10 -21.63
C ALA A 5 -1.61 11.16 -20.53
N ASP A 6 -1.88 10.72 -19.29
CA ASP A 6 -1.68 11.55 -18.10
C ASP A 6 -0.21 12.01 -18.07
N GLU A 7 0.03 13.31 -17.92
CA GLU A 7 1.36 13.92 -17.92
C GLU A 7 2.32 13.33 -16.87
N ASN A 8 1.79 12.74 -15.82
CA ASN A 8 2.56 12.17 -14.72
C ASN A 8 2.85 10.65 -14.87
N ILE A 9 2.51 10.03 -16.01
CA ILE A 9 2.95 8.67 -16.33
C ILE A 9 4.41 8.76 -16.79
N PRO A 10 5.35 8.11 -16.07
CA PRO A 10 6.76 8.19 -16.43
C PRO A 10 7.07 7.39 -17.70
N VAL A 11 8.11 7.77 -18.39
CA VAL A 11 8.73 7.07 -19.53
C VAL A 11 7.76 6.63 -20.64
N VAL A 12 6.64 7.32 -20.82
CA VAL A 12 5.67 7.00 -21.86
C VAL A 12 6.31 7.02 -23.24
N ASP A 13 7.21 8.01 -23.52
CA ASP A 13 7.88 8.10 -24.82
C ASP A 13 8.80 6.90 -25.09
N ALA A 14 9.50 6.43 -24.04
CA ALA A 14 10.37 5.25 -24.19
C ALA A 14 9.60 4.01 -24.66
N PHE A 15 8.37 3.84 -24.19
CA PHE A 15 7.53 2.69 -24.55
C PHE A 15 6.64 2.91 -25.78
N PHE A 16 6.12 4.11 -25.98
CA PHE A 16 5.02 4.35 -26.93
C PHE A 16 5.38 5.27 -28.10
N ALA A 17 6.57 5.89 -28.16
CA ALA A 17 6.92 6.82 -29.25
C ALA A 17 6.78 6.20 -30.65
N ASP A 18 7.15 4.94 -30.81
CA ASP A 18 7.05 4.18 -32.05
C ASP A 18 5.60 3.74 -32.38
N GLN A 19 4.65 3.92 -31.46
CA GLN A 19 3.28 3.44 -31.58
C GLN A 19 2.33 4.51 -32.12
N GLY A 20 2.74 5.78 -32.13
CA GLY A 20 1.93 6.88 -32.64
C GLY A 20 2.29 8.24 -32.04
N SER A 21 1.46 9.24 -32.33
CA SER A 21 1.60 10.56 -31.72
C SER A 21 1.10 10.56 -30.28
N ILE A 22 1.91 11.07 -29.36
CA ILE A 22 1.58 11.15 -27.94
C ILE A 22 1.27 12.60 -27.58
N ARG A 23 0.08 12.82 -27.01
CA ARG A 23 -0.32 14.07 -26.37
C ARG A 23 -0.43 13.84 -24.87
N ARG A 24 -0.02 14.83 -24.06
CA ARG A 24 -0.09 14.76 -22.59
C ARG A 24 -1.02 15.82 -22.03
N LEU A 25 -1.79 15.45 -21.02
CA LEU A 25 -2.63 16.38 -20.24
C LEU A 25 -2.55 16.02 -18.74
N PRO A 26 -2.78 17.00 -17.85
CA PRO A 26 -3.07 16.69 -16.48
C PRO A 26 -4.23 15.70 -16.36
N GLY A 27 -4.11 14.65 -15.56
CA GLY A 27 -5.12 13.59 -15.48
C GLY A 27 -6.54 14.10 -15.20
N ARG A 28 -6.70 15.13 -14.37
CA ARG A 28 -8.00 15.76 -14.08
C ARG A 28 -8.54 16.64 -15.22
N ALA A 29 -7.73 16.94 -16.24
CA ALA A 29 -8.13 17.70 -17.43
C ALA A 29 -8.50 16.79 -18.60
N ILE A 30 -8.46 15.47 -18.43
CA ILE A 30 -8.87 14.50 -19.44
C ILE A 30 -10.39 14.35 -19.37
N ASP A 31 -11.06 15.05 -20.26
CA ASP A 31 -12.52 15.07 -20.40
C ASP A 31 -12.96 14.58 -21.78
N ARG A 32 -14.26 14.63 -22.05
CA ARG A 32 -14.86 14.22 -23.34
C ARG A 32 -14.27 14.97 -24.52
N ALA A 33 -14.02 16.27 -24.40
CA ALA A 33 -13.47 17.08 -25.49
C ALA A 33 -12.01 16.66 -25.78
N ALA A 34 -11.25 16.37 -24.76
CA ALA A 34 -9.89 15.86 -24.91
C ALA A 34 -9.82 14.50 -25.62
N LEU A 35 -10.89 13.69 -25.56
CA LEU A 35 -10.95 12.32 -26.09
C LEU A 35 -11.50 12.25 -27.53
N ALA A 36 -11.97 13.35 -28.13
CA ALA A 36 -12.64 13.36 -29.41
C ALA A 36 -11.84 12.72 -30.56
N GLU A 37 -10.52 12.74 -30.49
CA GLU A 37 -9.64 12.21 -31.54
C GLU A 37 -8.60 11.20 -30.99
N VAL A 38 -8.86 10.54 -29.84
CA VAL A 38 -7.93 9.66 -29.16
C VAL A 38 -8.26 8.21 -29.47
N ASP A 39 -7.28 7.43 -29.93
CA ASP A 39 -7.40 5.99 -30.17
C ASP A 39 -7.02 5.16 -28.94
N VAL A 40 -6.04 5.65 -28.14
CA VAL A 40 -5.47 4.99 -26.96
C VAL A 40 -5.40 5.99 -25.82
N LEU A 41 -5.94 5.62 -24.67
CA LEU A 41 -5.95 6.44 -23.47
C LEU A 41 -5.10 5.78 -22.39
N LEU A 42 -4.10 6.50 -21.87
CA LEU A 42 -3.24 6.05 -20.78
C LEU A 42 -3.47 6.95 -19.57
N VAL A 43 -3.90 6.36 -18.45
CA VAL A 43 -4.32 7.11 -17.26
C VAL A 43 -3.64 6.62 -15.98
N ARG A 44 -3.88 7.39 -14.92
CA ARG A 44 -3.61 7.05 -13.52
C ARG A 44 -4.91 7.20 -12.72
N SER A 45 -4.88 6.86 -11.46
CA SER A 45 -6.06 6.86 -10.55
C SER A 45 -6.76 8.21 -10.35
N VAL A 46 -6.18 9.31 -10.83
CA VAL A 46 -6.78 10.65 -10.71
C VAL A 46 -7.71 11.02 -11.88
N THR A 47 -7.75 10.20 -12.93
CA THR A 47 -8.58 10.39 -14.11
C THR A 47 -9.78 9.48 -14.03
N GLU A 48 -10.97 10.03 -13.89
CA GLU A 48 -12.23 9.26 -13.96
C GLU A 48 -12.55 8.94 -15.42
N VAL A 49 -12.59 7.66 -15.78
CA VAL A 49 -12.83 7.18 -17.14
C VAL A 49 -14.20 6.53 -17.20
N SER A 50 -15.22 7.36 -17.26
CA SER A 50 -16.63 6.97 -17.27
C SER A 50 -17.24 6.92 -18.66
N ARG A 51 -18.45 6.35 -18.78
CA ARG A 51 -19.29 6.45 -19.98
C ARG A 51 -19.44 7.90 -20.46
N ALA A 52 -19.64 8.84 -19.55
CA ALA A 52 -19.81 10.25 -19.89
C ALA A 52 -18.58 10.84 -20.61
N ALA A 53 -17.38 10.42 -20.21
CA ALA A 53 -16.14 10.85 -20.84
C ALA A 53 -15.89 10.17 -22.19
N LEU A 54 -16.19 8.86 -22.31
CA LEU A 54 -15.82 8.05 -23.46
C LEU A 54 -16.88 7.95 -24.56
N ALA A 55 -18.16 8.19 -24.26
CA ALA A 55 -19.23 8.00 -25.21
C ALA A 55 -19.05 8.86 -26.51
N GLY A 56 -18.97 8.17 -27.63
CA GLY A 56 -18.74 8.79 -28.95
C GLY A 56 -17.27 9.11 -29.27
N SER A 57 -16.34 8.80 -28.40
CA SER A 57 -14.89 8.87 -28.68
C SER A 57 -14.43 7.68 -29.52
N PRO A 58 -13.33 7.79 -30.29
CA PRO A 58 -12.75 6.66 -31.01
C PRO A 58 -11.81 5.79 -30.17
N VAL A 59 -11.81 5.94 -28.84
CA VAL A 59 -10.94 5.18 -27.93
C VAL A 59 -11.24 3.69 -28.00
N ARG A 60 -10.21 2.88 -28.24
CA ARG A 60 -10.30 1.42 -28.35
C ARG A 60 -9.49 0.68 -27.30
N PHE A 61 -8.55 1.38 -26.66
CA PHE A 61 -7.74 0.80 -25.57
C PHE A 61 -7.57 1.84 -24.44
N VAL A 62 -7.82 1.40 -23.21
CA VAL A 62 -7.56 2.17 -21.98
C VAL A 62 -6.56 1.43 -21.12
N GLY A 63 -5.42 2.06 -20.83
CA GLY A 63 -4.42 1.53 -19.90
C GLY A 63 -4.33 2.38 -18.65
N THR A 64 -4.52 1.80 -17.46
CA THR A 64 -4.24 2.50 -16.20
C THR A 64 -2.94 2.01 -15.59
N CYS A 65 -1.95 2.91 -15.45
CA CYS A 65 -0.64 2.62 -14.85
C CYS A 65 -0.71 2.47 -13.31
N THR A 66 -1.84 1.95 -12.80
CA THR A 66 -2.12 1.71 -11.39
C THR A 66 -2.72 0.33 -11.18
N ILE A 67 -2.70 -0.16 -9.94
CA ILE A 67 -3.30 -1.47 -9.60
C ILE A 67 -4.83 -1.37 -9.59
N GLY A 68 -5.36 -0.37 -8.86
CA GLY A 68 -6.80 -0.20 -8.69
C GLY A 68 -7.48 0.30 -9.96
N THR A 69 -8.73 -0.11 -10.12
CA THR A 69 -9.60 0.22 -11.26
C THR A 69 -10.85 1.00 -10.84
N ASP A 70 -10.90 1.50 -9.62
CA ASP A 70 -12.06 2.19 -9.03
C ASP A 70 -12.51 3.42 -9.83
N HIS A 71 -11.62 3.97 -10.67
CA HIS A 71 -11.83 5.14 -11.54
C HIS A 71 -12.23 4.77 -12.98
N LEU A 72 -12.42 3.48 -13.29
CA LEU A 72 -12.77 2.96 -14.61
C LEU A 72 -14.20 2.40 -14.63
N ASP A 73 -15.00 2.78 -15.58
CA ASP A 73 -16.33 2.22 -15.86
C ASP A 73 -16.20 0.93 -16.69
N LEU A 74 -15.85 -0.17 -16.02
CA LEU A 74 -15.57 -1.46 -16.69
C LEU A 74 -16.80 -2.05 -17.36
N ASP A 75 -18.00 -1.79 -16.83
CA ASP A 75 -19.27 -2.25 -17.43
C ASP A 75 -19.47 -1.56 -18.78
N TYR A 76 -19.21 -0.25 -18.85
CA TYR A 76 -19.25 0.47 -20.11
C TYR A 76 -18.16 0.00 -21.08
N PHE A 77 -16.96 -0.32 -20.62
CA PHE A 77 -15.90 -0.84 -21.49
C PHE A 77 -16.31 -2.15 -22.15
N ALA A 78 -16.92 -3.06 -21.38
CA ALA A 78 -17.46 -4.32 -21.90
C ALA A 78 -18.56 -4.08 -22.95
N GLU A 79 -19.51 -3.17 -22.68
CA GLU A 79 -20.59 -2.81 -23.60
C GLU A 79 -20.07 -2.17 -24.89
N ALA A 80 -19.09 -1.27 -24.79
CA ALA A 80 -18.54 -0.52 -25.93
C ALA A 80 -17.44 -1.27 -26.68
N GLY A 81 -17.01 -2.45 -26.23
CA GLY A 81 -15.93 -3.22 -26.83
C GLY A 81 -14.56 -2.56 -26.67
N ILE A 82 -14.36 -1.76 -25.60
CA ILE A 82 -13.09 -1.11 -25.31
C ILE A 82 -12.19 -2.09 -24.58
N ALA A 83 -11.03 -2.40 -25.16
CA ALA A 83 -10.01 -3.18 -24.50
C ALA A 83 -9.35 -2.35 -23.37
N TRP A 84 -9.01 -2.99 -22.27
CA TRP A 84 -8.37 -2.28 -21.16
C TRP A 84 -7.36 -3.15 -20.42
N SER A 85 -6.46 -2.51 -19.69
CA SER A 85 -5.55 -3.16 -18.76
C SER A 85 -5.25 -2.27 -17.57
N SER A 86 -5.06 -2.88 -16.42
CA SER A 86 -4.42 -2.26 -15.24
C SER A 86 -3.00 -2.79 -15.08
N ALA A 87 -2.29 -2.33 -14.06
CA ALA A 87 -0.93 -2.74 -13.75
C ALA A 87 -0.87 -3.51 -12.41
N PRO A 88 -1.39 -4.76 -12.34
CA PRO A 88 -1.48 -5.49 -11.09
C PRO A 88 -0.10 -5.76 -10.49
N GLY A 89 0.07 -5.46 -9.20
CA GLY A 89 1.31 -5.68 -8.47
C GLY A 89 2.47 -4.74 -8.83
N CYS A 90 2.28 -3.77 -9.73
CA CYS A 90 3.37 -2.90 -10.17
C CYS A 90 4.09 -2.18 -9.01
N ASN A 91 3.34 -1.71 -8.02
CA ASN A 91 3.86 -0.99 -6.86
C ASN A 91 3.85 -1.81 -5.56
N ALA A 92 3.53 -3.10 -5.63
CA ALA A 92 3.35 -3.93 -4.43
C ALA A 92 4.61 -3.96 -3.55
N ARG A 93 5.81 -3.97 -4.15
CA ARG A 93 7.07 -3.91 -3.39
C ARG A 93 7.21 -2.60 -2.64
N GLY A 94 6.92 -1.47 -3.27
CA GLY A 94 6.94 -0.16 -2.60
C GLY A 94 6.03 -0.10 -1.38
N VAL A 95 4.82 -0.72 -1.45
CA VAL A 95 3.91 -0.80 -0.29
C VAL A 95 4.49 -1.69 0.81
N VAL A 96 5.12 -2.83 0.47
CA VAL A 96 5.78 -3.69 1.47
C VAL A 96 6.92 -2.93 2.16
N ASP A 97 7.76 -2.19 1.42
CA ASP A 97 8.83 -1.36 1.99
C ASP A 97 8.26 -0.27 2.91
N TYR A 98 7.11 0.32 2.54
CA TYR A 98 6.39 1.28 3.39
C TYR A 98 5.92 0.64 4.70
N VAL A 99 5.26 -0.51 4.64
CA VAL A 99 4.76 -1.21 5.84
C VAL A 99 5.92 -1.58 6.76
N LEU A 100 7.01 -2.14 6.24
CA LEU A 100 8.20 -2.44 7.04
C LEU A 100 8.79 -1.19 7.68
N GLY A 101 8.86 -0.07 6.94
CA GLY A 101 9.30 1.22 7.47
C GLY A 101 8.41 1.72 8.61
N CYS A 102 7.07 1.60 8.48
CA CYS A 102 6.13 1.93 9.56
C CYS A 102 6.34 1.05 10.79
N LEU A 103 6.46 -0.28 10.61
CA LEU A 103 6.69 -1.21 11.71
C LEU A 103 7.98 -0.89 12.48
N LEU A 104 9.06 -0.59 11.75
CA LEU A 104 10.35 -0.20 12.34
C LEU A 104 10.25 1.13 13.10
N ALA A 105 9.56 2.13 12.56
CA ALA A 105 9.36 3.41 13.22
C ALA A 105 8.51 3.27 14.50
N MET A 106 7.43 2.47 14.44
CA MET A 106 6.57 2.19 15.58
C MET A 106 7.30 1.40 16.66
N ALA A 107 8.10 0.39 16.27
CA ALA A 107 8.92 -0.39 17.20
C ALA A 107 9.94 0.47 17.94
N GLU A 108 10.62 1.36 17.25
CA GLU A 108 11.57 2.30 17.85
C GLU A 108 10.89 3.25 18.84
N LEU A 109 9.73 3.79 18.49
CA LEU A 109 8.96 4.68 19.37
C LEU A 109 8.42 3.98 20.64
N ARG A 110 8.15 2.68 20.56
CA ARG A 110 7.55 1.90 21.66
C ARG A 110 8.55 0.99 22.38
N GLY A 111 9.81 0.92 21.93
CA GLY A 111 10.80 0.00 22.48
C GLY A 111 10.39 -1.47 22.31
N ALA A 112 9.71 -1.82 21.22
CA ALA A 112 9.12 -3.13 21.00
C ALA A 112 10.01 -4.01 20.11
N ASP A 113 10.06 -5.32 20.42
CA ASP A 113 10.68 -6.32 19.55
C ASP A 113 9.67 -6.78 18.49
N LEU A 114 10.01 -6.57 17.21
CA LEU A 114 9.17 -6.99 16.08
C LEU A 114 9.10 -8.51 15.94
N ALA A 115 10.14 -9.25 16.36
CA ALA A 115 10.19 -10.70 16.23
C ALA A 115 9.24 -11.42 17.20
N GLU A 116 8.87 -10.78 18.30
CA GLU A 116 7.97 -11.35 19.33
C GLU A 116 6.49 -11.12 19.01
N ARG A 117 6.17 -10.35 17.96
CA ARG A 117 4.78 -9.99 17.62
C ARG A 117 4.14 -11.00 16.66
N THR A 118 2.81 -11.15 16.80
CA THR A 118 1.96 -11.87 15.84
C THR A 118 1.40 -10.89 14.84
N TYR A 119 1.62 -11.14 13.56
CA TYR A 119 1.20 -10.29 12.44
C TYR A 119 -0.08 -10.83 11.80
N GLY A 120 -1.12 -10.02 11.71
CA GLY A 120 -2.34 -10.29 10.98
C GLY A 120 -2.32 -9.55 9.63
N VAL A 121 -2.35 -10.29 8.53
CA VAL A 121 -2.45 -9.73 7.18
C VAL A 121 -3.84 -10.00 6.63
N VAL A 122 -4.59 -8.92 6.39
CA VAL A 122 -5.94 -8.98 5.83
C VAL A 122 -5.89 -8.62 4.35
N GLY A 123 -6.24 -9.58 3.49
CA GLY A 123 -6.03 -9.51 2.05
C GLY A 123 -4.61 -9.99 1.66
N ALA A 124 -4.51 -11.15 1.03
CA ALA A 124 -3.24 -11.78 0.62
C ALA A 124 -3.07 -11.78 -0.90
N GLY A 125 -3.47 -10.69 -1.55
CA GLY A 125 -3.26 -10.45 -2.98
C GLY A 125 -1.82 -10.08 -3.32
N GLN A 126 -1.63 -9.20 -4.32
CA GLN A 126 -0.31 -8.78 -4.81
C GLN A 126 0.57 -8.13 -3.73
N VAL A 127 -0.04 -7.34 -2.84
CA VAL A 127 0.69 -6.66 -1.76
C VAL A 127 0.77 -7.55 -0.53
N GLY A 128 -0.37 -7.95 0.03
CA GLY A 128 -0.40 -8.70 1.29
C GLY A 128 0.30 -10.06 1.17
N GLY A 129 0.19 -10.76 0.02
CA GLY A 129 0.93 -12.00 -0.21
C GLY A 129 2.45 -11.79 -0.12
N ARG A 130 2.98 -10.73 -0.74
CA ARG A 130 4.42 -10.40 -0.63
C ARG A 130 4.83 -10.00 0.79
N LEU A 131 3.96 -9.28 1.51
CA LEU A 131 4.23 -8.97 2.92
C LEU A 131 4.30 -10.25 3.75
N VAL A 132 3.37 -11.19 3.55
CA VAL A 132 3.39 -12.52 4.22
C VAL A 132 4.70 -13.25 3.95
N GLU A 133 5.15 -13.27 2.69
CA GLU A 133 6.44 -13.90 2.31
C GLU A 133 7.62 -13.28 3.05
N VAL A 134 7.68 -11.94 3.14
CA VAL A 134 8.74 -11.23 3.85
C VAL A 134 8.71 -11.53 5.35
N LEU A 135 7.55 -11.41 5.99
CA LEU A 135 7.41 -11.63 7.43
C LEU A 135 7.73 -13.07 7.82
N ARG A 136 7.23 -14.05 7.05
CA ARG A 136 7.57 -15.48 7.23
C ARG A 136 9.05 -15.76 6.95
N GLY A 137 9.64 -15.11 5.94
CA GLY A 137 11.06 -15.19 5.63
C GLY A 137 11.94 -14.69 6.78
N LEU A 138 11.51 -13.66 7.51
CA LEU A 138 12.14 -13.18 8.74
C LEU A 138 11.93 -14.16 9.93
N GLY A 139 11.00 -15.12 9.80
CA GLY A 139 10.61 -16.09 10.82
C GLY A 139 9.59 -15.58 11.81
N TRP A 140 8.86 -14.54 11.46
CA TRP A 140 7.83 -13.97 12.30
C TRP A 140 6.51 -14.74 12.16
N LYS A 141 5.70 -14.71 13.22
CA LYS A 141 4.40 -15.38 13.26
C LYS A 141 3.37 -14.58 12.46
N VAL A 142 2.76 -15.19 11.44
CA VAL A 142 1.82 -14.52 10.52
C VAL A 142 0.50 -15.27 10.45
N LEU A 143 -0.59 -14.57 10.71
CA LEU A 143 -1.98 -14.98 10.46
C LEU A 143 -2.46 -14.30 9.17
N VAL A 144 -3.11 -15.05 8.29
CA VAL A 144 -3.57 -14.56 6.99
C VAL A 144 -5.09 -14.73 6.88
N CYS A 145 -5.79 -13.64 6.56
CA CYS A 145 -7.22 -13.66 6.27
C CYS A 145 -7.46 -13.17 4.84
N ASP A 146 -7.90 -14.04 3.96
CA ASP A 146 -8.32 -13.74 2.58
C ASP A 146 -9.36 -14.76 2.13
N PRO A 147 -10.67 -14.55 2.43
CA PRO A 147 -11.71 -15.51 2.11
C PRO A 147 -11.81 -15.86 0.62
N PRO A 148 -11.72 -14.90 -0.34
CA PRO A 148 -11.69 -15.24 -1.77
C PRO A 148 -10.49 -16.11 -2.17
N ARG A 149 -9.34 -15.92 -1.56
CA ARG A 149 -8.15 -16.75 -1.83
C ARG A 149 -8.26 -18.11 -1.15
N GLN A 150 -8.77 -18.16 0.08
CA GLN A 150 -9.02 -19.40 0.80
C GLN A 150 -9.96 -20.35 0.02
N ALA A 151 -11.01 -19.80 -0.62
CA ALA A 151 -11.93 -20.58 -1.44
C ALA A 151 -11.21 -21.23 -2.66
N ARG A 152 -10.17 -20.61 -3.18
CA ARG A 152 -9.37 -21.13 -4.32
C ARG A 152 -8.21 -22.01 -3.90
N GLU A 153 -7.74 -21.83 -2.68
CA GLU A 153 -6.57 -22.52 -2.10
C GLU A 153 -6.98 -23.16 -0.76
N PRO A 154 -7.84 -24.20 -0.76
CA PRO A 154 -8.41 -24.76 0.47
C PRO A 154 -7.37 -25.37 1.42
N ASP A 155 -6.21 -25.79 0.91
CA ASP A 155 -5.08 -26.30 1.70
C ASP A 155 -4.18 -25.18 2.23
N GLY A 156 -4.49 -23.91 1.96
CA GLY A 156 -3.75 -22.75 2.44
C GLY A 156 -3.97 -22.48 3.93
N GLU A 157 -2.95 -21.91 4.58
CA GLU A 157 -3.02 -21.53 6.00
C GLU A 157 -3.77 -20.20 6.18
N PHE A 158 -5.10 -20.22 6.10
CA PHE A 158 -5.95 -19.05 6.34
C PHE A 158 -6.68 -19.15 7.67
N VAL A 159 -7.01 -18.00 8.25
CA VAL A 159 -7.83 -17.89 9.45
C VAL A 159 -9.01 -16.94 9.20
N SER A 160 -10.07 -17.04 10.02
CA SER A 160 -11.17 -16.06 9.96
C SER A 160 -10.69 -14.67 10.38
N LEU A 161 -11.41 -13.63 9.96
CA LEU A 161 -11.12 -12.25 10.35
C LEU A 161 -11.20 -12.10 11.88
N GLU A 162 -12.22 -12.65 12.50
CA GLU A 162 -12.46 -12.59 13.94
C GLU A 162 -11.29 -13.19 14.72
N ARG A 163 -10.77 -14.34 14.28
CA ARG A 163 -9.61 -14.98 14.89
C ARG A 163 -8.35 -14.10 14.73
N LEU A 164 -8.15 -13.56 13.51
CA LEU A 164 -7.00 -12.67 13.25
C LEU A 164 -7.04 -11.44 14.16
N LEU A 165 -8.21 -10.77 14.26
CA LEU A 165 -8.37 -9.58 15.10
C LEU A 165 -8.16 -9.88 16.59
N ALA A 166 -8.51 -11.08 17.05
CA ALA A 166 -8.32 -11.49 18.46
C ALA A 166 -6.87 -11.84 18.79
N GLU A 167 -6.11 -12.42 17.84
CA GLU A 167 -4.78 -12.98 18.10
C GLU A 167 -3.62 -12.09 17.63
N ALA A 168 -3.83 -11.19 16.65
CA ALA A 168 -2.75 -10.39 16.10
C ALA A 168 -2.37 -9.21 16.99
N ASP A 169 -1.06 -8.96 17.14
CA ASP A 169 -0.50 -7.76 17.77
C ASP A 169 -0.34 -6.61 16.76
N VAL A 170 -0.21 -6.95 15.50
CA VAL A 170 -0.09 -6.03 14.36
C VAL A 170 -1.08 -6.46 13.30
N ILE A 171 -1.92 -5.55 12.82
CA ILE A 171 -2.89 -5.79 11.75
C ILE A 171 -2.53 -4.91 10.56
N SER A 172 -2.31 -5.52 9.40
CA SER A 172 -2.01 -4.81 8.15
C SER A 172 -3.05 -5.12 7.08
N LEU A 173 -3.66 -4.07 6.54
CA LEU A 173 -4.80 -4.17 5.60
C LEU A 173 -4.34 -4.00 4.16
N HIS A 174 -4.69 -4.95 3.30
CA HIS A 174 -4.30 -5.00 1.88
C HIS A 174 -5.46 -5.44 0.97
N THR A 175 -6.68 -5.09 1.33
CA THR A 175 -7.89 -5.42 0.57
C THR A 175 -8.23 -4.33 -0.45
N PRO A 176 -8.89 -4.64 -1.58
CA PRO A 176 -9.58 -3.65 -2.39
C PRO A 176 -10.75 -3.05 -1.60
N LEU A 177 -11.34 -1.97 -2.09
CA LEU A 177 -12.58 -1.43 -1.54
C LEU A 177 -13.78 -2.01 -2.30
N ASN A 178 -14.41 -3.03 -1.73
CA ASN A 178 -15.66 -3.60 -2.22
C ASN A 178 -16.81 -3.08 -1.35
N ARG A 179 -17.80 -2.47 -1.97
CA ARG A 179 -18.98 -1.95 -1.27
C ARG A 179 -20.05 -3.02 -1.09
N ASP A 180 -20.15 -3.90 -2.07
CA ASP A 180 -21.16 -4.92 -2.23
C ASP A 180 -20.54 -6.28 -2.55
N GLY A 181 -21.35 -7.32 -2.69
CA GLY A 181 -20.92 -8.68 -3.02
C GLY A 181 -20.72 -9.58 -1.81
N GLU A 182 -20.18 -10.77 -2.02
CA GLU A 182 -19.99 -11.80 -0.99
C GLU A 182 -19.01 -11.40 0.11
N HIS A 183 -17.99 -10.60 -0.25
CA HIS A 183 -16.94 -10.16 0.66
C HIS A 183 -16.77 -8.63 0.61
N PRO A 184 -17.72 -7.87 1.21
CA PRO A 184 -17.61 -6.42 1.30
C PRO A 184 -16.45 -6.02 2.21
N THR A 185 -15.73 -4.98 1.84
CA THR A 185 -14.57 -4.49 2.60
C THR A 185 -14.72 -3.03 3.05
N ARG A 186 -15.80 -2.36 2.64
CA ARG A 186 -16.13 -1.04 3.17
C ARG A 186 -16.43 -1.16 4.66
N HIS A 187 -15.72 -0.36 5.48
CA HIS A 187 -15.77 -0.43 6.93
C HIS A 187 -15.59 -1.88 7.46
N LEU A 188 -14.65 -2.62 6.82
CA LEU A 188 -14.29 -3.96 7.29
C LEU A 188 -13.87 -3.93 8.75
N LEU A 189 -13.16 -2.87 9.17
CA LEU A 189 -12.96 -2.50 10.56
C LEU A 189 -13.92 -1.36 10.92
N ASP A 190 -15.12 -1.74 11.31
CA ASP A 190 -16.16 -0.87 11.83
C ASP A 190 -15.97 -0.58 13.34
N GLU A 191 -16.84 0.27 13.92
CA GLU A 191 -16.76 0.64 15.33
C GLU A 191 -16.75 -0.58 16.28
N PRO A 192 -17.63 -1.60 16.14
CA PRO A 192 -17.60 -2.78 17.01
C PRO A 192 -16.28 -3.56 16.92
N ARG A 193 -15.73 -3.76 15.72
CA ARG A 193 -14.46 -4.48 15.54
C ARG A 193 -13.28 -3.70 16.06
N LEU A 194 -13.24 -2.38 15.83
CA LEU A 194 -12.19 -1.52 16.40
C LEU A 194 -12.23 -1.52 17.93
N ALA A 195 -13.41 -1.45 18.53
CA ALA A 195 -13.57 -1.50 19.98
C ALA A 195 -13.20 -2.86 20.60
N ALA A 196 -13.27 -3.95 19.82
CA ALA A 196 -12.92 -5.30 20.26
C ALA A 196 -11.41 -5.61 20.13
N LEU A 197 -10.61 -4.75 19.50
CA LEU A 197 -9.16 -4.94 19.42
C LEU A 197 -8.51 -4.84 20.79
N ARG A 198 -7.40 -5.53 20.96
CA ARG A 198 -6.63 -5.45 22.22
C ARG A 198 -5.93 -4.10 22.35
N PRO A 199 -5.87 -3.50 23.56
CA PRO A 199 -5.06 -2.32 23.80
C PRO A 199 -3.60 -2.54 23.35
N GLY A 200 -3.02 -1.55 22.69
CA GLY A 200 -1.65 -1.63 22.15
C GLY A 200 -1.53 -2.41 20.84
N THR A 201 -2.65 -2.84 20.21
CA THR A 201 -2.63 -3.38 18.85
C THR A 201 -2.18 -2.31 17.87
N TRP A 202 -1.33 -2.69 16.93
CA TRP A 202 -0.88 -1.83 15.84
C TRP A 202 -1.74 -2.05 14.61
N LEU A 203 -2.24 -0.97 14.03
CA LEU A 203 -3.06 -1.00 12.81
C LEU A 203 -2.35 -0.24 11.70
N VAL A 204 -2.06 -0.91 10.59
CA VAL A 204 -1.48 -0.31 9.39
C VAL A 204 -2.49 -0.41 8.25
N ASN A 205 -2.91 0.73 7.70
CA ASN A 205 -3.74 0.75 6.49
C ASN A 205 -3.03 1.45 5.34
N ALA A 206 -2.56 0.65 4.39
CA ALA A 206 -1.97 1.09 3.12
C ALA A 206 -2.76 0.54 1.91
N SER A 207 -4.07 0.35 2.08
CA SER A 207 -4.97 -0.19 1.05
C SER A 207 -5.95 0.86 0.52
N ARG A 208 -7.09 1.04 1.18
CA ARG A 208 -8.11 2.08 0.91
C ARG A 208 -8.61 2.66 2.23
N GLY A 209 -8.85 3.97 2.27
CA GLY A 209 -9.28 4.66 3.49
C GLY A 209 -10.55 4.07 4.08
N ALA A 210 -11.58 3.91 3.27
CA ALA A 210 -12.89 3.41 3.69
C ALA A 210 -12.93 1.90 4.04
N VAL A 211 -11.81 1.19 4.07
CA VAL A 211 -11.71 -0.16 4.67
C VAL A 211 -11.81 -0.08 6.20
N VAL A 212 -11.37 1.03 6.77
CA VAL A 212 -11.52 1.34 8.20
C VAL A 212 -12.51 2.49 8.34
N ASP A 213 -13.42 2.39 9.28
CA ASP A 213 -14.27 3.52 9.68
C ASP A 213 -13.40 4.59 10.35
N ASN A 214 -13.07 5.65 9.61
CA ASN A 214 -12.18 6.70 10.08
C ASN A 214 -12.79 7.55 11.20
N GLN A 215 -14.13 7.63 11.28
CA GLN A 215 -14.82 8.32 12.38
C GLN A 215 -14.74 7.50 13.68
N ALA A 216 -14.88 6.19 13.57
CA ALA A 216 -14.76 5.30 14.72
C ALA A 216 -13.30 5.18 15.20
N LEU A 217 -12.32 5.31 14.29
CA LEU A 217 -10.88 5.25 14.61
C LEU A 217 -10.36 6.55 15.24
N GLY A 218 -10.95 7.71 14.88
CA GLY A 218 -10.51 9.04 15.36
C GLY A 218 -10.79 9.27 16.85
N PRO A 219 -10.12 10.28 17.44
CA PRO A 219 -10.37 10.66 18.82
C PRO A 219 -11.81 11.16 18.98
N ARG A 220 -12.59 10.53 19.85
CA ARG A 220 -13.92 11.04 20.22
C ARG A 220 -13.74 12.23 21.16
N GLY A 221 -14.26 13.36 20.81
CA GLY A 221 -14.22 14.56 21.63
C GLY A 221 -14.73 14.32 23.05
N GLY A 222 -13.87 14.43 24.04
CA GLY A 222 -14.19 14.59 25.43
C GLY A 222 -14.12 13.35 26.30
N GLY A 223 -12.99 13.12 26.96
CA GLY A 223 -12.84 12.19 28.06
C GLY A 223 -11.38 11.95 28.39
N GLY A 224 -10.75 12.87 29.16
CA GLY A 224 -9.39 12.69 29.64
C GLY A 224 -9.29 11.49 30.57
N GLY A 225 -8.50 10.49 30.22
CA GLY A 225 -8.16 9.34 31.05
C GLY A 225 -6.65 9.18 31.13
N GLY A 226 -6.11 9.30 32.35
CA GLY A 226 -4.72 9.38 32.70
C GLY A 226 -3.91 8.13 32.34
N ARG A 227 -2.66 8.37 32.06
CA ARG A 227 -1.60 7.38 31.89
C ARG A 227 -1.34 6.67 33.23
N GLY A 228 -1.54 5.33 33.25
CA GLY A 228 -1.12 4.48 34.36
C GLY A 228 -0.16 3.42 33.84
N GLY A 229 1.15 3.56 34.17
CA GLY A 229 2.13 2.51 33.96
C GLY A 229 2.07 1.50 35.09
N GLY A 230 2.29 0.19 34.80
CA GLY A 230 2.43 -0.86 35.78
C GLY A 230 3.02 -2.13 35.18
N GLY A 231 4.29 -2.40 35.46
CA GLY A 231 4.96 -3.64 35.13
C GLY A 231 4.70 -4.75 36.13
N GLY A 232 4.90 -6.03 35.74
CA GLY A 232 4.93 -7.18 36.64
C GLY A 232 5.11 -8.48 35.89
N GLY A 233 6.30 -9.07 35.97
CA GLY A 233 6.65 -10.35 35.37
C GLY A 233 6.19 -11.53 36.22
N GLY A 234 6.00 -12.70 35.61
CA GLY A 234 5.76 -13.98 36.26
C GLY A 234 5.68 -15.10 35.21
N GLY A 235 6.75 -15.94 35.18
CA GLY A 235 6.79 -17.10 34.29
C GLY A 235 5.95 -18.27 34.80
N GLY A 236 5.20 -18.89 33.94
CA GLY A 236 4.50 -20.15 34.10
C GLY A 236 4.08 -20.69 32.75
N ALA A 237 4.03 -22.02 32.60
CA ALA A 237 3.62 -22.69 31.33
C ALA A 237 2.28 -22.17 30.82
N PRO A 238 2.08 -22.08 29.47
CA PRO A 238 0.89 -21.46 28.92
C PRO A 238 -0.36 -22.29 29.25
N PRO A 239 -1.40 -21.67 29.80
CA PRO A 239 -2.74 -22.26 29.88
C PRO A 239 -3.35 -22.32 28.49
N PRO A 240 -4.39 -23.18 28.27
CA PRO A 240 -5.18 -23.16 27.03
C PRO A 240 -5.72 -21.74 26.78
N PRO A 241 -5.87 -21.34 25.51
CA PRO A 241 -6.33 -20.00 25.16
C PRO A 241 -7.68 -19.74 25.86
N PRO A 242 -7.81 -18.57 26.52
CA PRO A 242 -9.09 -18.19 27.13
C PRO A 242 -10.16 -18.02 26.04
N PRO A 243 -11.44 -18.25 26.35
CA PRO A 243 -12.53 -17.93 25.44
C PRO A 243 -12.44 -16.45 25.03
N PRO A 244 -12.86 -16.10 23.79
CA PRO A 244 -12.83 -14.71 23.34
C PRO A 244 -13.57 -13.83 24.36
N PRO A 245 -13.06 -12.64 24.67
CA PRO A 245 -13.73 -11.72 25.59
C PRO A 245 -15.11 -11.36 25.02
N PRO A 246 -16.12 -11.11 25.88
CA PRO A 246 -17.42 -10.64 25.43
C PRO A 246 -17.26 -9.33 24.65
N PRO A 247 -18.10 -9.07 23.63
CA PRO A 247 -18.02 -7.82 22.88
C PRO A 247 -18.16 -6.63 23.86
N PRO A 248 -17.39 -5.56 23.65
CA PRO A 248 -17.49 -4.36 24.48
C PRO A 248 -18.91 -3.77 24.41
N PRO A 249 -19.35 -3.08 25.47
CA PRO A 249 -20.65 -2.44 25.46
C PRO A 249 -20.71 -1.39 24.33
N ALA A 250 -21.87 -1.28 23.67
CA ALA A 250 -22.08 -0.31 22.61
C ALA A 250 -21.70 1.11 23.09
N GLY A 251 -20.83 1.81 22.34
CA GLY A 251 -20.33 3.13 22.68
C GLY A 251 -19.07 3.15 23.56
N ALA A 252 -18.44 2.00 23.82
CA ALA A 252 -17.12 2.00 24.44
C ALA A 252 -16.10 2.72 23.52
N PRO A 253 -15.18 3.52 24.08
CA PRO A 253 -14.11 4.11 23.27
C PRO A 253 -13.24 3.00 22.70
N PRO A 254 -12.70 3.17 21.48
CA PRO A 254 -11.72 2.23 20.96
C PRO A 254 -10.53 2.15 21.91
N PRO A 255 -9.90 0.97 22.05
CA PRO A 255 -8.70 0.83 22.86
C PRO A 255 -7.58 1.73 22.33
N ASP A 256 -6.58 2.02 23.15
CA ASP A 256 -5.36 2.71 22.70
C ASP A 256 -4.68 1.87 21.62
N LEU A 257 -4.93 2.25 20.36
CA LEU A 257 -4.34 1.64 19.18
C LEU A 257 -3.15 2.46 18.70
N GLU A 258 -2.16 1.78 18.16
CA GLU A 258 -1.04 2.43 17.49
C GLU A 258 -1.29 2.39 15.98
N VAL A 259 -1.49 3.53 15.36
CA VAL A 259 -2.04 3.61 14.00
C VAL A 259 -1.04 4.19 13.01
N ALA A 260 -0.91 3.54 11.83
CA ALA A 260 -0.24 4.06 10.66
C ALA A 260 -1.22 4.09 9.48
N LEU A 261 -1.51 5.26 8.94
CA LEU A 261 -2.40 5.45 7.80
C LEU A 261 -1.68 6.09 6.61
N ASP A 262 -1.76 5.43 5.46
CA ASP A 262 -1.39 6.03 4.17
C ASP A 262 -2.62 6.50 3.39
N VAL A 263 -3.79 5.97 3.74
CA VAL A 263 -5.05 6.17 3.01
C VAL A 263 -6.15 6.68 3.93
N TRP A 264 -7.03 7.54 3.40
CA TRP A 264 -8.01 8.31 4.17
C TRP A 264 -9.41 8.15 3.57
N GLU A 265 -10.43 8.09 4.40
CA GLU A 265 -11.80 8.17 3.93
C GLU A 265 -12.10 9.62 3.52
N GLY A 266 -12.47 9.83 2.26
CA GLY A 266 -12.74 11.17 1.73
C GLY A 266 -11.56 11.90 1.08
N GLU A 267 -10.47 11.18 0.73
CA GLU A 267 -9.36 11.75 -0.06
C GLU A 267 -9.83 12.63 -1.22
N PRO A 268 -9.15 13.72 -1.51
CA PRO A 268 -7.88 14.21 -0.94
C PRO A 268 -8.03 15.02 0.36
N GLN A 269 -9.18 14.99 1.00
CA GLN A 269 -9.43 15.69 2.27
C GLN A 269 -9.16 14.73 3.44
N ALA A 270 -7.91 14.67 3.89
CA ALA A 270 -7.57 13.96 5.12
C ALA A 270 -7.99 14.77 6.35
N ASP A 271 -8.43 14.07 7.39
CA ASP A 271 -8.78 14.66 8.68
C ASP A 271 -7.51 14.95 9.50
N PRO A 272 -7.23 16.22 9.87
CA PRO A 272 -6.06 16.58 10.67
C PRO A 272 -6.08 16.00 12.09
N GLU A 273 -7.26 15.82 12.70
CA GLU A 273 -7.37 15.25 14.05
C GLU A 273 -7.05 13.76 14.03
N LEU A 274 -7.57 13.02 13.06
CA LEU A 274 -7.19 11.62 12.84
C LEU A 274 -5.70 11.49 12.51
N ALA A 275 -5.15 12.37 11.67
CA ALA A 275 -3.72 12.36 11.36
C ALA A 275 -2.86 12.62 12.60
N ALA A 276 -3.29 13.52 13.50
CA ALA A 276 -2.62 13.78 14.76
C ALA A 276 -2.65 12.57 15.71
N HIS A 277 -3.68 11.73 15.63
CA HIS A 277 -3.82 10.51 16.40
C HIS A 277 -2.89 9.38 15.88
N CYS A 278 -2.54 9.38 14.61
CA CYS A 278 -1.66 8.37 14.02
C CYS A 278 -0.20 8.54 14.46
N LEU A 279 0.55 7.44 14.64
CA LEU A 279 2.01 7.47 14.77
C LEU A 279 2.68 7.82 13.44
N ILE A 280 2.17 7.29 12.35
CA ILE A 280 2.61 7.61 10.98
C ILE A 280 1.37 7.94 10.15
N ALA A 281 1.39 9.09 9.49
CA ALA A 281 0.35 9.58 8.60
C ALA A 281 0.97 10.05 7.29
N THR A 282 0.52 9.51 6.14
CA THR A 282 1.08 9.84 4.83
C THR A 282 0.00 10.03 3.77
N PRO A 283 0.27 10.78 2.68
CA PRO A 283 -0.75 11.20 1.73
C PRO A 283 -0.95 10.21 0.56
N HIS A 284 -1.22 8.94 0.85
CA HIS A 284 -1.45 7.88 -0.16
C HIS A 284 -0.25 7.69 -1.11
N ILE A 285 0.92 7.45 -0.52
CA ILE A 285 2.21 7.31 -1.24
C ILE A 285 2.92 5.98 -0.97
N ALA A 286 2.33 5.06 -0.20
CA ALA A 286 2.96 3.80 0.17
C ALA A 286 3.53 3.04 -1.04
N GLY A 287 2.87 3.07 -2.18
CA GLY A 287 3.31 2.46 -3.43
C GLY A 287 4.15 3.35 -4.36
N TYR A 288 4.59 4.52 -3.94
CA TYR A 288 5.24 5.51 -4.81
C TYR A 288 6.75 5.26 -5.02
N SER A 289 7.17 4.00 -5.23
CA SER A 289 8.54 3.70 -5.66
C SER A 289 8.75 4.07 -7.15
N LEU A 290 9.99 4.38 -7.51
CA LEU A 290 10.36 4.64 -8.90
C LEU A 290 10.14 3.37 -9.74
N GLU A 291 10.64 2.24 -9.27
CA GLU A 291 10.45 0.94 -9.91
C GLU A 291 8.98 0.60 -10.11
N GLY A 292 8.14 0.86 -9.11
CA GLY A 292 6.71 0.62 -9.18
C GLY A 292 6.02 1.48 -10.26
N LYS A 293 6.38 2.77 -10.34
CA LYS A 293 5.85 3.68 -11.36
C LYS A 293 6.27 3.25 -12.78
N LEU A 294 7.55 2.92 -12.98
CA LEU A 294 8.08 2.48 -14.29
C LEU A 294 7.49 1.10 -14.69
N ARG A 295 7.36 0.19 -13.72
CA ARG A 295 6.73 -1.12 -13.92
C ARG A 295 5.27 -0.99 -14.34
N GLY A 296 4.54 -0.02 -13.78
CA GLY A 296 3.16 0.29 -14.20
C GLY A 296 3.08 0.63 -15.69
N THR A 297 3.95 1.52 -16.17
CA THR A 297 3.99 1.89 -17.60
C THR A 297 4.40 0.70 -18.48
N ALA A 298 5.42 -0.08 -18.05
CA ALA A 298 5.87 -1.26 -18.77
C ALA A 298 4.77 -2.32 -18.91
N GLN A 299 4.02 -2.62 -17.85
CA GLN A 299 2.91 -3.59 -17.90
C GLN A 299 1.80 -3.14 -18.84
N ILE A 300 1.46 -1.84 -18.87
CA ILE A 300 0.48 -1.32 -19.81
C ILE A 300 0.98 -1.39 -21.23
N TYR A 301 2.27 -1.13 -21.48
CA TYR A 301 2.86 -1.33 -22.79
C TYR A 301 2.80 -2.79 -23.25
N GLN A 302 3.10 -3.75 -22.36
CA GLN A 302 2.99 -5.17 -22.65
C GLN A 302 1.55 -5.56 -23.03
N ALA A 303 0.56 -5.10 -22.24
CA ALA A 303 -0.85 -5.34 -22.54
C ALA A 303 -1.29 -4.70 -23.87
N TYR A 304 -0.80 -3.50 -24.14
CA TYR A 304 -1.05 -2.82 -25.43
C TYR A 304 -0.44 -3.61 -26.61
N CYS A 305 0.80 -4.07 -26.50
CA CYS A 305 1.45 -4.89 -27.52
C CYS A 305 0.68 -6.19 -27.76
N ALA A 306 0.25 -6.87 -26.70
CA ALA A 306 -0.57 -8.07 -26.81
C ALA A 306 -1.92 -7.78 -27.51
N TRP A 307 -2.63 -6.71 -27.13
CA TRP A 307 -3.85 -6.29 -27.79
C TRP A 307 -3.67 -5.96 -29.28
N ARG A 308 -2.52 -5.36 -29.62
CA ARG A 308 -2.17 -5.02 -31.01
C ARG A 308 -1.64 -6.21 -31.82
N GLY A 309 -1.28 -7.31 -31.19
CA GLY A 309 -0.61 -8.43 -31.82
C GLY A 309 0.80 -8.08 -32.34
N ILE A 310 1.52 -7.21 -31.63
CA ILE A 310 2.89 -6.78 -31.99
C ILE A 310 3.89 -7.20 -30.89
N ALA A 311 5.14 -7.35 -31.30
CA ALA A 311 6.21 -7.68 -30.35
C ALA A 311 6.58 -6.48 -29.47
N GLU A 312 6.89 -6.75 -28.19
CA GLU A 312 7.50 -5.78 -27.29
C GLU A 312 8.92 -5.43 -27.77
N ARG A 313 9.24 -4.15 -27.79
CA ARG A 313 10.57 -3.65 -28.20
C ARG A 313 11.36 -3.06 -27.04
N VAL A 314 10.68 -2.68 -25.97
CA VAL A 314 11.25 -2.04 -24.79
C VAL A 314 10.77 -2.79 -23.56
N SER A 315 11.69 -3.16 -22.68
CA SER A 315 11.44 -3.81 -21.40
C SER A 315 11.58 -2.83 -20.24
N LEU A 316 11.12 -3.22 -19.06
CA LEU A 316 11.35 -2.44 -17.83
C LEU A 316 12.86 -2.20 -17.57
N GLN A 317 13.70 -3.18 -17.88
CA GLN A 317 15.14 -3.11 -17.63
C GLN A 317 15.83 -2.02 -18.47
N ASP A 318 15.31 -1.76 -19.67
CA ASP A 318 15.86 -0.75 -20.57
C ASP A 318 15.64 0.69 -20.07
N VAL A 319 14.68 0.89 -19.16
CA VAL A 319 14.30 2.22 -18.64
C VAL A 319 14.58 2.43 -17.17
N LEU A 320 14.99 1.38 -16.45
CA LEU A 320 15.34 1.47 -15.04
C LEU A 320 16.69 2.19 -14.88
N PRO A 321 16.75 3.33 -14.15
CA PRO A 321 18.03 3.97 -13.87
C PRO A 321 18.84 3.14 -12.87
N GLU A 322 20.16 3.31 -12.90
CA GLU A 322 21.05 2.71 -11.91
C GLU A 322 20.63 3.04 -10.47
N THR A 323 20.92 2.13 -9.55
CA THR A 323 20.63 2.33 -8.12
C THR A 323 21.56 3.39 -7.55
N TRP A 324 21.01 4.29 -6.72
CA TRP A 324 21.85 5.33 -6.07
C TRP A 324 22.78 4.75 -5.01
N LEU A 325 22.39 3.64 -4.39
CA LEU A 325 23.20 2.89 -3.44
C LEU A 325 23.63 1.59 -4.12
N ALA A 326 24.90 1.52 -4.50
CA ALA A 326 25.45 0.38 -5.26
C ALA A 326 25.45 -0.91 -4.42
N GLY A 327 25.62 -0.80 -3.10
CA GLY A 327 25.58 -1.92 -2.19
C GLY A 327 25.97 -1.54 -0.77
N LEU A 328 25.74 -2.47 0.16
CA LEU A 328 26.13 -2.36 1.56
C LEU A 328 26.94 -3.61 1.97
N GLN A 329 27.94 -3.40 2.78
CA GLN A 329 28.69 -4.49 3.43
C GLN A 329 28.36 -4.49 4.92
N LEU A 330 27.74 -5.56 5.39
CA LEU A 330 27.49 -5.79 6.82
C LEU A 330 28.68 -6.49 7.47
N ASN A 331 29.06 -6.03 8.66
CA ASN A 331 29.98 -6.80 9.48
C ASN A 331 29.28 -8.08 9.95
N PRO A 332 29.90 -9.28 9.82
CA PRO A 332 29.30 -10.52 10.28
C PRO A 332 28.88 -10.54 11.76
N GLY A 333 29.51 -9.70 12.58
CA GLY A 333 29.19 -9.58 14.02
C GLY A 333 27.98 -8.70 14.33
N CYS A 334 27.36 -8.02 13.34
CA CYS A 334 26.24 -7.14 13.65
C CYS A 334 24.96 -7.92 14.01
N ASP A 335 24.13 -7.29 14.82
CA ASP A 335 22.83 -7.84 15.23
C ASP A 335 21.87 -7.91 14.04
N PRO A 336 21.12 -9.04 13.82
CA PRO A 336 20.20 -9.18 12.72
C PRO A 336 19.03 -8.18 12.72
N ALA A 337 18.51 -7.79 13.90
CA ALA A 337 17.43 -6.79 13.99
C ALA A 337 17.95 -5.38 13.62
N TRP A 338 19.16 -5.07 14.05
CA TRP A 338 19.85 -3.84 13.63
C TRP A 338 20.10 -3.84 12.11
N ALA A 339 20.55 -4.97 11.55
CA ALA A 339 20.75 -5.12 10.11
C ALA A 339 19.45 -4.92 9.32
N LEU A 340 18.33 -5.53 9.76
CA LEU A 340 17.01 -5.33 9.19
C LEU A 340 16.63 -3.85 9.15
N ALA A 341 16.71 -3.17 10.29
CA ALA A 341 16.36 -1.75 10.39
C ALA A 341 17.26 -0.88 9.49
N THR A 342 18.56 -1.15 9.47
CA THR A 342 19.55 -0.41 8.66
C THR A 342 19.29 -0.58 7.17
N LEU A 343 19.06 -1.81 6.70
CA LEU A 343 18.79 -2.10 5.28
C LEU A 343 17.49 -1.44 4.81
N CYS A 344 16.42 -1.54 5.59
CA CYS A 344 15.16 -0.87 5.26
C CYS A 344 15.32 0.64 5.19
N ARG A 345 15.94 1.27 6.19
CA ARG A 345 16.13 2.73 6.26
C ARG A 345 17.12 3.27 5.22
N ALA A 346 18.09 2.47 4.79
CA ALA A 346 18.98 2.85 3.71
C ALA A 346 18.24 3.08 2.38
N VAL A 347 17.05 2.50 2.24
CA VAL A 347 16.20 2.61 1.05
C VAL A 347 15.03 3.56 1.28
N TYR A 348 14.33 3.40 2.43
CA TYR A 348 13.15 4.20 2.72
C TYR A 348 12.86 4.31 4.22
N ASP A 349 12.48 5.52 4.65
CA ASP A 349 11.98 5.83 5.99
C ASP A 349 10.71 6.69 5.90
N PRO A 350 9.53 6.20 6.34
CA PRO A 350 8.26 6.91 6.21
C PRO A 350 8.17 8.18 7.07
N ARG A 351 9.05 8.37 8.05
CA ARG A 351 9.01 9.53 8.96
C ARG A 351 9.21 10.87 8.25
N SER A 352 9.96 10.88 7.13
CA SER A 352 10.12 12.08 6.31
C SER A 352 8.83 12.47 5.59
N ASP A 353 8.08 11.46 5.10
CA ASP A 353 6.79 11.67 4.44
C ASP A 353 5.71 12.06 5.45
N ASP A 354 5.69 11.42 6.62
CA ASP A 354 4.83 11.79 7.75
C ASP A 354 5.04 13.25 8.14
N ALA A 355 6.28 13.66 8.33
CA ALA A 355 6.60 15.05 8.70
C ALA A 355 6.18 16.05 7.61
N ALA A 356 6.34 15.71 6.32
CA ALA A 356 5.90 16.54 5.21
C ALA A 356 4.38 16.64 5.15
N PHE A 357 3.69 15.51 5.34
CA PHE A 357 2.23 15.46 5.34
C PHE A 357 1.63 16.26 6.51
N ARG A 358 2.10 16.09 7.74
CA ARG A 358 1.62 16.86 8.90
C ARG A 358 1.78 18.36 8.71
N ARG A 359 2.90 18.82 8.14
CA ARG A 359 3.08 20.25 7.80
C ARG A 359 2.05 20.75 6.78
N SER A 360 1.56 19.88 5.89
CA SER A 360 0.58 20.22 4.86
C SER A 360 -0.86 20.30 5.36
N LEU A 361 -1.15 19.80 6.56
CA LEU A 361 -2.50 19.75 7.15
C LEU A 361 -2.92 21.08 7.82
N THR A 362 -2.37 22.21 7.38
CA THR A 362 -2.66 23.55 7.87
C THR A 362 -3.56 24.32 6.90
N GLY A 363 -4.21 25.37 7.40
CA GLY A 363 -5.09 26.21 6.58
C GLY A 363 -6.50 25.62 6.41
N ASP A 364 -7.24 26.15 5.44
CA ASP A 364 -8.60 25.71 5.13
C ASP A 364 -8.64 24.38 4.35
N SER A 365 -9.84 23.83 4.17
CA SER A 365 -10.04 22.55 3.46
C SER A 365 -9.53 22.59 2.02
N ALA A 366 -9.65 23.70 1.31
CA ALA A 366 -9.19 23.81 -0.09
C ALA A 366 -7.65 23.78 -0.14
N THR A 367 -6.99 24.51 0.77
CA THR A 367 -5.54 24.52 0.91
C THR A 367 -5.00 23.12 1.23
N ARG A 368 -5.60 22.41 2.19
CA ARG A 368 -5.19 21.04 2.54
C ARG A 368 -5.35 20.05 1.40
N ARG A 369 -6.47 20.13 0.63
CA ARG A 369 -6.66 19.28 -0.55
C ARG A 369 -5.60 19.52 -1.63
N ALA A 370 -5.33 20.80 -1.90
CA ALA A 370 -4.27 21.16 -2.87
C ALA A 370 -2.89 20.67 -2.42
N ALA A 371 -2.59 20.78 -1.13
CA ALA A 371 -1.32 20.31 -0.55
C ALA A 371 -1.21 18.77 -0.59
N PHE A 372 -2.28 18.03 -0.33
CA PHE A 372 -2.33 16.56 -0.48
C PHE A 372 -1.98 16.14 -1.91
N ASP A 373 -2.65 16.75 -2.91
CA ASP A 373 -2.36 16.45 -4.31
C ASP A 373 -0.92 16.88 -4.71
N ALA A 374 -0.42 18.00 -4.19
CA ALA A 374 0.93 18.49 -4.47
C ALA A 374 2.01 17.55 -3.93
N LEU A 375 1.86 17.02 -2.71
CA LEU A 375 2.78 16.04 -2.13
C LEU A 375 2.87 14.77 -2.99
N ARG A 376 1.75 14.33 -3.55
CA ARG A 376 1.72 13.16 -4.45
C ARG A 376 2.28 13.48 -5.83
N LYS A 377 1.94 14.63 -6.39
CA LYS A 377 2.41 15.06 -7.73
C LYS A 377 3.93 15.25 -7.76
N HIS A 378 4.48 15.87 -6.72
CA HIS A 378 5.90 16.20 -6.62
C HIS A 378 6.67 15.23 -5.72
N TYR A 379 6.13 14.01 -5.52
CA TYR A 379 6.77 13.02 -4.67
C TYR A 379 8.18 12.70 -5.17
N PRO A 380 9.21 12.81 -4.30
CA PRO A 380 10.60 12.57 -4.69
C PRO A 380 10.78 11.10 -5.10
N PRO A 381 11.75 10.81 -5.98
CA PRO A 381 12.06 9.44 -6.33
C PRO A 381 12.45 8.62 -5.10
N ARG A 382 11.80 7.46 -4.92
CA ARG A 382 12.09 6.47 -3.87
C ARG A 382 12.38 5.13 -4.53
N ARG A 383 13.43 4.45 -4.08
CA ARG A 383 13.84 3.16 -4.63
C ARG A 383 13.21 2.00 -3.85
N GLU A 384 13.15 0.82 -4.45
CA GLU A 384 12.76 -0.43 -3.78
C GLU A 384 13.99 -1.16 -3.24
N ILE A 385 13.85 -1.89 -2.13
CA ILE A 385 14.96 -2.63 -1.50
C ILE A 385 15.48 -3.77 -2.37
N THR A 386 14.68 -4.26 -3.32
CA THR A 386 15.06 -5.33 -4.25
C THR A 386 16.26 -4.98 -5.14
N GLY A 387 16.55 -3.69 -5.32
CA GLY A 387 17.74 -3.22 -6.03
C GLY A 387 19.02 -3.16 -5.18
N LEU A 388 18.92 -3.34 -3.86
CA LEU A 388 20.04 -3.24 -2.94
C LEU A 388 20.89 -4.51 -2.95
N ARG A 389 22.22 -4.36 -3.15
CA ARG A 389 23.20 -5.45 -3.06
C ARG A 389 23.81 -5.47 -1.68
N VAL A 390 23.85 -6.64 -1.01
CA VAL A 390 24.30 -6.74 0.38
C VAL A 390 25.28 -7.89 0.56
N ALA A 391 26.50 -7.55 1.02
CA ALA A 391 27.49 -8.52 1.48
C ALA A 391 27.32 -8.76 2.98
N THR A 392 27.30 -10.05 3.41
CA THR A 392 27.01 -10.46 4.78
C THR A 392 28.18 -11.18 5.49
N GLY A 393 29.33 -11.28 4.81
CA GLY A 393 30.48 -12.03 5.30
C GLY A 393 30.17 -13.52 5.54
N GLY A 394 29.17 -14.07 4.86
CA GLY A 394 28.77 -15.48 4.96
C GLY A 394 27.87 -15.85 6.15
N ARG A 395 27.49 -14.90 7.00
CA ARG A 395 26.64 -15.17 8.19
C ARG A 395 25.20 -15.50 7.80
N VAL A 396 24.75 -16.70 8.18
CA VAL A 396 23.45 -17.27 7.75
C VAL A 396 22.25 -16.42 8.20
N GLU A 397 22.28 -15.90 9.44
CA GLU A 397 21.20 -15.06 9.98
C GLU A 397 21.06 -13.76 9.18
N LEU A 398 22.18 -13.14 8.79
CA LEU A 398 22.16 -11.93 7.96
C LEU A 398 21.71 -12.24 6.54
N GLN A 399 22.14 -13.38 5.95
CA GLN A 399 21.65 -13.83 4.65
C GLN A 399 20.14 -14.07 4.66
N ARG A 400 19.60 -14.61 5.76
CA ARG A 400 18.15 -14.77 5.93
C ARG A 400 17.42 -13.43 5.89
N VAL A 401 17.90 -12.42 6.59
CA VAL A 401 17.34 -11.05 6.56
C VAL A 401 17.37 -10.50 5.14
N VAL A 402 18.51 -10.57 4.46
CA VAL A 402 18.68 -10.06 3.09
C VAL A 402 17.73 -10.75 2.11
N ARG A 403 17.63 -12.10 2.16
CA ARG A 403 16.72 -12.86 1.32
C ARG A 403 15.25 -12.56 1.61
N ALA A 404 14.88 -12.49 2.89
CA ALA A 404 13.50 -12.15 3.30
C ALA A 404 13.09 -10.78 2.77
N LEU A 405 13.98 -9.80 2.83
CA LEU A 405 13.77 -8.48 2.25
C LEU A 405 13.76 -8.46 0.72
N GLY A 406 14.14 -9.53 0.06
CA GLY A 406 14.28 -9.58 -1.40
C GLY A 406 15.44 -8.76 -1.94
N ALA A 407 16.38 -8.33 -1.10
CA ALA A 407 17.64 -7.72 -1.53
C ALA A 407 18.60 -8.76 -2.11
N GLN A 408 19.61 -8.31 -2.85
CA GLN A 408 20.55 -9.19 -3.56
C GLN A 408 21.74 -9.52 -2.66
N LEU A 409 22.00 -10.81 -2.43
CA LEU A 409 23.24 -11.27 -1.80
C LEU A 409 24.41 -11.16 -2.77
N VAL A 410 25.56 -10.65 -2.30
CA VAL A 410 26.82 -10.57 -3.05
C VAL A 410 27.99 -11.05 -2.22
#